data_43a9ad18f51552ae483b3169233a9203
#
_entry.id   43a9ad18f51552ae483b3169233a9203
#
_cell.length_a   1.000
_cell.length_b   1.000
_cell.length_c   1.000
_cell.angle_alpha   90.00
_cell.angle_beta   90.00
_cell.angle_gamma   90.00
#
_symmetry.space_group_name_H-M   'P 1'
#
loop_
_entity.id
_entity.type
_entity.pdbx_description
1 polymer ?
#
loop_
_entity_poly.entity_id
_entity_poly.type
_entity_poly.pdbx_seq_one_letter_code
_entity_poly.pdbx_strand_id
1 'polypeptide(L)'
;MFSIYVDDVRTPVDKFDAICRNTTDAVKVFRRKYKEGCRHFLLDLDHDASSNAPGGDFINILKDIDSYVRLGKMKDLDIDVHFHSMNPVGVQNMRDIVQHCDYMSEVW
;
A
#
# COMPACT_ATOMS: atom_id res chain seq x y z
N MET A 1 3.52 14.70 0.74
CA MET A 1 2.92 13.35 0.84
C MET A 1 2.45 12.89 -0.53
N PHE A 2 2.74 11.67 -0.88
CA PHE A 2 2.26 11.06 -2.14
C PHE A 2 1.19 10.02 -1.82
N SER A 3 0.00 10.13 -2.42
CA SER A 3 -1.14 9.27 -2.14
C SER A 3 -1.39 8.28 -3.27
N ILE A 4 -1.58 7.01 -2.89
CA ILE A 4 -1.83 5.91 -3.82
C ILE A 4 -3.12 5.21 -3.39
N TYR A 5 -4.10 5.17 -4.30
CA TYR A 5 -5.34 4.40 -4.13
C TYR A 5 -5.20 3.09 -4.89
N VAL A 6 -5.49 1.97 -4.24
CA VAL A 6 -5.33 0.65 -4.84
C VAL A 6 -6.64 -0.13 -4.72
N ASP A 7 -7.23 -0.41 -5.86
CA ASP A 7 -8.48 -1.17 -5.98
C ASP A 7 -8.59 -1.63 -7.43
N ASP A 8 -8.97 -2.87 -7.67
CA ASP A 8 -9.03 -3.41 -9.02
C ASP A 8 -10.26 -2.94 -9.81
N VAL A 9 -11.30 -2.45 -9.14
CA VAL A 9 -12.57 -2.05 -9.78
C VAL A 9 -13.07 -0.65 -9.40
N ARG A 10 -12.90 -0.25 -8.13
CA ARG A 10 -13.46 1.02 -7.66
C ARG A 10 -12.56 2.19 -8.03
N THR A 11 -13.20 3.34 -8.25
CA THR A 11 -12.51 4.61 -8.44
C THR A 11 -12.85 5.52 -7.26
N PRO A 12 -11.86 6.18 -6.64
CA PRO A 12 -12.12 7.02 -5.49
C PRO A 12 -12.91 8.27 -5.85
N VAL A 13 -13.66 8.80 -4.88
CA VAL A 13 -14.33 10.09 -5.00
C VAL A 13 -13.31 11.22 -4.85
N ASP A 14 -12.40 11.08 -3.88
CA ASP A 14 -11.34 12.04 -3.63
C ASP A 14 -10.20 11.89 -4.64
N LYS A 15 -9.40 12.95 -4.78
CA LYS A 15 -8.22 12.91 -5.65
C LYS A 15 -7.07 12.21 -4.98
N PHE A 16 -6.41 11.34 -5.74
CA PHE A 16 -5.16 10.68 -5.35
C PHE A 16 -4.09 10.99 -6.38
N ASP A 17 -2.83 10.96 -5.95
CA ASP A 17 -1.70 11.16 -6.86
C ASP A 17 -1.54 10.01 -7.85
N ALA A 18 -1.89 8.80 -7.41
CA ALA A 18 -1.92 7.63 -8.29
C ALA A 18 -3.10 6.72 -7.95
N ILE A 19 -3.67 6.10 -8.98
CA ILE A 19 -4.67 5.04 -8.86
C ILE A 19 -4.07 3.80 -9.50
N CYS A 20 -3.90 2.74 -8.72
CA CYS A 20 -3.32 1.48 -9.18
C CYS A 20 -4.34 0.36 -9.10
N ARG A 21 -4.32 -0.53 -10.08
CA ARG A 21 -5.31 -1.60 -10.21
C ARG A 21 -4.79 -2.97 -9.81
N ASN A 22 -3.50 -3.08 -9.51
CA ASN A 22 -2.90 -4.32 -9.05
C ASN A 22 -1.68 -4.02 -8.17
N THR A 23 -1.24 -5.05 -7.45
CA THR A 23 -0.13 -4.95 -6.51
C THR A 23 1.18 -4.58 -7.19
N THR A 24 1.48 -5.21 -8.32
CA THR A 24 2.74 -4.96 -9.05
C THR A 24 2.86 -3.49 -9.45
N ASP A 25 1.80 -2.90 -9.98
CA ASP A 25 1.82 -1.48 -10.39
C ASP A 25 1.94 -0.55 -9.19
N ALA A 26 1.25 -0.85 -8.08
CA ALA A 26 1.34 -0.05 -6.87
C ALA A 26 2.76 -0.04 -6.30
N VAL A 27 3.41 -1.20 -6.25
CA VAL A 27 4.80 -1.31 -5.78
C VAL A 27 5.76 -0.56 -6.70
N LYS A 28 5.56 -0.63 -8.01
CA LYS A 28 6.38 0.12 -8.99
C LYS A 28 6.27 1.63 -8.77
N VAL A 29 5.05 2.14 -8.59
CA VAL A 29 4.82 3.57 -8.33
C VAL A 29 5.48 3.98 -7.02
N PHE A 30 5.30 3.20 -5.97
CA PHE A 30 5.90 3.45 -4.67
C PHE A 30 7.42 3.53 -4.76
N ARG A 31 8.07 2.55 -5.40
CA ARG A 31 9.51 2.49 -5.55
C ARG A 31 10.05 3.68 -6.35
N ARG A 32 9.36 4.03 -7.44
CA ARG A 32 9.74 5.17 -8.27
C ARG A 32 9.72 6.47 -7.45
N LYS A 33 8.66 6.69 -6.69
CA LYS A 33 8.54 7.90 -5.86
C LYS A 33 9.56 7.93 -4.73
N TYR A 34 9.84 6.79 -4.15
CA TYR A 34 10.93 6.70 -3.16
C TYR A 34 12.27 7.12 -3.77
N LYS A 35 12.60 6.64 -4.97
CA LYS A 35 13.83 7.03 -5.68
C LYS A 35 13.87 8.53 -5.99
N GLU A 36 12.72 9.14 -6.21
CA GLU A 36 12.60 10.58 -6.44
C GLU A 36 12.73 11.41 -5.15
N GLY A 37 12.87 10.77 -4.01
CA GLY A 37 13.06 11.43 -2.72
C GLY A 37 11.83 11.48 -1.83
N CYS A 38 10.69 10.94 -2.27
CA CYS A 38 9.48 10.91 -1.43
C CYS A 38 9.66 9.92 -0.27
N ARG A 39 9.28 10.32 0.94
CA ARG A 39 9.36 9.51 2.15
C ARG A 39 8.03 9.38 2.88
N HIS A 40 7.09 10.30 2.63
CA HIS A 40 5.76 10.29 3.24
C HIS A 40 4.72 9.87 2.21
N PHE A 41 4.03 8.76 2.49
CA PHE A 41 3.03 8.17 1.60
C PHE A 41 1.70 7.96 2.33
N LEU A 42 0.62 8.06 1.57
CA LEU A 42 -0.69 7.53 1.98
C LEU A 42 -1.04 6.38 1.04
N LEU A 43 -1.32 5.21 1.61
CA LEU A 43 -1.81 4.05 0.87
C LEU A 43 -3.27 3.81 1.26
N ASP A 44 -4.17 3.89 0.30
CA ASP A 44 -5.58 3.59 0.49
C ASP A 44 -5.90 2.28 -0.22
N LEU A 45 -6.08 1.21 0.55
CA LEU A 45 -6.03 -0.16 0.04
C LEU A 45 -7.35 -0.90 0.18
N ASP A 46 -7.79 -1.55 -0.90
CA ASP A 46 -8.65 -2.73 -0.83
C ASP A 46 -7.80 -3.94 -0.41
N HIS A 47 -8.40 -5.09 -0.16
CA HIS A 47 -7.67 -6.33 0.13
C HIS A 47 -7.65 -7.28 -1.07
N ASP A 48 -8.83 -7.56 -1.64
CA ASP A 48 -8.96 -8.61 -2.64
C ASP A 48 -8.65 -8.09 -4.04
N ALA A 49 -7.65 -8.69 -4.68
CA ALA A 49 -7.36 -8.45 -6.08
C ALA A 49 -8.11 -9.44 -6.95
N SER A 50 -8.27 -9.11 -8.23
CA SER A 50 -8.84 -10.02 -9.21
C SER A 50 -8.01 -11.30 -9.31
N SER A 51 -8.68 -12.41 -9.62
CA SER A 51 -8.02 -13.69 -9.89
C SER A 51 -6.95 -13.49 -10.99
N ASN A 52 -5.76 -14.01 -10.76
CA ASN A 52 -4.60 -13.86 -11.65
C ASN A 52 -4.08 -12.41 -11.80
N ALA A 53 -4.47 -11.51 -10.92
CA ALA A 53 -3.91 -10.15 -10.94
C ALA A 53 -2.41 -10.16 -10.63
N PRO A 54 -1.61 -9.32 -11.31
CA PRO A 54 -0.18 -9.24 -11.05
C PRO A 54 0.14 -8.88 -9.60
N GLY A 55 0.92 -9.72 -8.92
CA GLY A 55 1.33 -9.51 -7.54
C GLY A 55 0.37 -10.06 -6.49
N GLY A 56 -0.79 -10.58 -6.87
CA GLY A 56 -1.76 -11.17 -5.93
C GLY A 56 -2.52 -10.13 -5.11
N ASP A 57 -3.01 -10.53 -3.94
CA ASP A 57 -3.78 -9.67 -3.07
C ASP A 57 -2.98 -8.45 -2.57
N PHE A 58 -3.69 -7.38 -2.25
CA PHE A 58 -3.05 -6.08 -1.95
C PHE A 58 -2.27 -6.07 -0.64
N ILE A 59 -2.45 -7.06 0.24
CA ILE A 59 -1.57 -7.24 1.40
C ILE A 59 -0.11 -7.38 0.98
N ASN A 60 0.16 -7.88 -0.21
CA ASN A 60 1.52 -8.04 -0.73
C ASN A 60 2.23 -6.72 -0.95
N ILE A 61 1.50 -5.61 -1.13
CA ILE A 61 2.09 -4.27 -1.16
C ILE A 61 2.81 -3.99 0.17
N LEU A 62 2.14 -4.24 1.29
CA LEU A 62 2.70 -4.02 2.61
C LEU A 62 3.87 -4.94 2.89
N LYS A 63 3.75 -6.21 2.49
CA LYS A 63 4.83 -7.20 2.65
C LYS A 63 6.07 -6.82 1.83
N ASP A 64 5.89 -6.35 0.61
CA ASP A 64 6.99 -5.94 -0.25
C ASP A 64 7.71 -4.72 0.31
N ILE A 65 6.96 -3.71 0.77
CA ILE A 65 7.54 -2.52 1.40
C ILE A 65 8.36 -2.92 2.63
N ASP A 66 7.78 -3.74 3.50
CA ASP A 66 8.49 -4.19 4.71
C ASP A 66 9.75 -4.98 4.37
N SER A 67 9.70 -5.80 3.33
CA SER A 67 10.88 -6.52 2.85
C SER A 67 12.01 -5.57 2.44
N TYR A 68 11.70 -4.50 1.71
CA TYR A 68 12.72 -3.51 1.32
C TYR A 68 13.33 -2.81 2.52
N VAL A 69 12.51 -2.50 3.53
CA VAL A 69 13.00 -1.87 4.77
C VAL A 69 13.91 -2.82 5.54
N ARG A 70 13.51 -4.08 5.70
CA ARG A 70 14.32 -5.09 6.39
C ARG A 70 15.64 -5.37 5.70
N LEU A 71 15.67 -5.31 4.38
CA LEU A 71 16.89 -5.49 3.59
C LEU A 71 17.78 -4.25 3.56
N GLY A 72 17.38 -3.17 4.24
CA GLY A 72 18.13 -1.92 4.26
C GLY A 72 18.07 -1.12 2.96
N LYS A 73 17.14 -1.47 2.06
CA LYS A 73 17.01 -0.79 0.76
C LYS A 73 16.16 0.46 0.83
N MET A 74 15.34 0.60 1.86
CA MET A 74 14.51 1.78 2.12
C MET A 74 14.59 2.16 3.58
N LYS A 75 14.61 3.46 3.86
CA LYS A 75 14.69 4.01 5.22
C LYS A 75 14.00 5.35 5.29
N ASP A 76 13.76 5.80 6.52
CA ASP A 76 13.15 7.10 6.83
C ASP A 76 11.75 7.24 6.24
N LEU A 77 11.02 6.11 6.11
CA LEU A 77 9.66 6.08 5.62
C LEU A 77 8.66 6.50 6.69
N ASP A 78 7.59 7.18 6.25
CA ASP A 78 6.42 7.51 7.04
C ASP A 78 5.20 7.20 6.17
N ILE A 79 4.49 6.11 6.49
CA ILE A 79 3.41 5.60 5.66
C ILE A 79 2.12 5.57 6.45
N ASP A 80 1.13 6.34 5.99
CA ASP A 80 -0.23 6.27 6.46
C ASP A 80 -0.98 5.25 5.62
N VAL A 81 -1.75 4.38 6.26
CA VAL A 81 -2.51 3.32 5.58
C VAL A 81 -3.98 3.41 5.95
N HIS A 82 -4.83 3.51 4.95
CA HIS A 82 -6.28 3.43 5.10
C HIS A 82 -6.80 2.19 4.40
N PHE A 83 -7.73 1.47 5.04
CA PHE A 83 -8.36 0.29 4.46
C PHE A 83 -9.78 0.61 4.06
N HIS A 84 -10.12 0.43 2.79
CA HIS A 84 -11.49 0.60 2.30
C HIS A 84 -12.13 -0.71 1.87
N SER A 85 -11.56 -1.84 2.30
CA SER A 85 -12.05 -3.17 1.95
C SER A 85 -13.28 -3.58 2.75
N MET A 86 -14.14 -4.39 2.11
CA MET A 86 -15.28 -5.04 2.75
C MET A 86 -14.95 -6.42 3.30
N ASN A 87 -13.68 -6.84 3.26
CA ASN A 87 -13.21 -8.13 3.77
C ASN A 87 -12.60 -7.96 5.17
N PRO A 88 -13.33 -8.24 6.26
CA PRO A 88 -12.82 -7.98 7.62
C PRO A 88 -11.62 -8.85 7.99
N VAL A 89 -11.54 -10.08 7.49
CA VAL A 89 -10.39 -10.96 7.75
C VAL A 89 -9.15 -10.42 7.02
N GLY A 90 -9.31 -10.03 5.76
CA GLY A 90 -8.22 -9.43 4.98
C GLY A 90 -7.72 -8.13 5.59
N VAL A 91 -8.62 -7.27 6.03
CA VAL A 91 -8.26 -6.01 6.70
C VAL A 91 -7.48 -6.29 7.98
N GLN A 92 -7.92 -7.27 8.79
CA GLN A 92 -7.22 -7.61 10.02
C GLN A 92 -5.79 -8.11 9.74
N ASN A 93 -5.61 -8.92 8.70
CA ASN A 93 -4.29 -9.40 8.32
C ASN A 93 -3.37 -8.25 7.88
N MET A 94 -3.90 -7.28 7.13
CA MET A 94 -3.13 -6.08 6.75
C MET A 94 -2.83 -5.20 7.97
N ARG A 95 -3.81 -5.03 8.85
CA ARG A 95 -3.64 -4.24 10.09
C ARG A 95 -2.55 -4.83 10.97
N ASP A 96 -2.44 -6.15 11.04
CA ASP A 96 -1.40 -6.81 11.82
C ASP A 96 0.00 -6.43 11.31
N ILE A 97 0.18 -6.32 10.01
CA ILE A 97 1.45 -5.86 9.43
C ILE A 97 1.71 -4.41 9.82
N VAL A 98 0.72 -3.54 9.67
CA VAL A 98 0.86 -2.12 10.00
C VAL A 98 1.25 -1.93 11.46
N GLN A 99 0.64 -2.69 12.36
CA GLN A 99 0.93 -2.59 13.80
C GLN A 99 2.35 -3.05 14.17
N HIS A 100 2.97 -3.89 13.35
CA HIS A 100 4.34 -4.38 13.57
C HIS A 100 5.42 -3.50 12.91
N CYS A 101 5.03 -2.49 12.14
CA CYS A 101 5.96 -1.61 11.44
C CYS A 101 5.94 -0.23 12.06
N ASP A 102 7.07 0.22 12.64
CA ASP A 102 7.16 1.53 13.30
C ASP A 102 6.87 2.69 12.35
N TYR A 103 7.16 2.51 11.07
CA TYR A 103 7.00 3.53 10.04
C TYR A 103 5.62 3.54 9.37
N MET A 104 4.72 2.65 9.78
CA MET A 104 3.35 2.57 9.28
C MET A 104 2.34 2.93 10.37
N SER A 105 1.29 3.66 10.00
CA SER A 105 0.18 4.01 10.90
C SER A 105 -1.14 3.88 10.16
N GLU A 106 -2.10 3.20 10.77
CA GLU A 106 -3.46 3.18 10.23
C GLU A 106 -4.13 4.53 10.49
N VAL A 107 -4.79 5.09 9.46
CA VAL A 107 -5.50 6.37 9.54
C VAL A 107 -6.97 6.16 9.19
N TRP A 108 -7.83 7.03 9.75
CA TRP A 108 -9.31 6.98 9.66
C TRP A 108 -9.88 5.61 9.26
#